data_6aa4977d57c4e7538680ca844e9d70df
#
_entry.id   6aa4977d57c4e7538680ca844e9d70df
#
_cell.length_a   1.000
_cell.length_b   1.000
_cell.length_c   1.000
_cell.angle_alpha   90.00
_cell.angle_beta   90.00
_cell.angle_gamma   90.00
#
_symmetry.space_group_name_H-M   'P 1'
#
loop_
_entity.id
_entity.type
_entity.pdbx_description
1 polymer ?
#
loop_
_entity_poly.entity_id
_entity_poly.type
_entity_poly.pdbx_seq_one_letter_code
_entity_poly.pdbx_strand_id
1 'polypeptide(L)'
;LEITHPSAIRRNVAFSEAVYEGKWQVEDMTCYLANDMKEAKQIMQTGSPALMIDPKGEMIEKLKPIAVVDAILAKKNLGTTRDMAPITIALGPGFTAGKDVDVVVETMRGHRLGRIMKEGSAIPNTGIPGVIKGFGKERVIHSPAEGILRNICHITDMVTKGQILAKIETPDGEIIDVPASMDGLLRGLIRD
;
A
#
# COMPACT_ATOMS: atom_id res chain seq x y z
N LEU A 1 -11.45 0.95 -0.35
CA LEU A 1 -11.50 1.59 0.97
C LEU A 1 -10.08 1.88 1.44
N GLU A 2 -9.88 2.99 2.15
CA GLU A 2 -8.56 3.44 2.60
C GLU A 2 -8.64 4.07 4.00
N ILE A 3 -7.49 4.24 4.64
CA ILE A 3 -7.38 4.98 5.91
C ILE A 3 -7.23 6.48 5.66
N THR A 4 -7.40 7.29 6.73
CA THR A 4 -7.34 8.75 6.64
C THR A 4 -5.95 9.28 6.23
N HIS A 5 -4.89 8.59 6.65
CA HIS A 5 -3.50 8.95 6.35
C HIS A 5 -2.75 7.75 5.76
N PRO A 6 -2.94 7.46 4.47
CA PRO A 6 -2.21 6.41 3.79
C PRO A 6 -0.70 6.65 3.81
N SER A 7 0.07 5.61 4.10
CA SER A 7 1.53 5.64 4.16
C SER A 7 2.21 4.92 2.99
N ALA A 8 1.59 4.94 1.82
CA ALA A 8 2.16 4.33 0.62
C ALA A 8 3.50 4.97 0.27
N ILE A 9 4.57 4.18 0.18
CA ILE A 9 5.90 4.69 -0.21
C ILE A 9 6.00 4.87 -1.73
N ARG A 10 5.32 4.03 -2.52
CA ARG A 10 5.31 4.13 -3.99
C ARG A 10 4.11 4.95 -4.46
N ARG A 11 4.02 6.17 -4.01
CA ARG A 11 2.87 7.06 -4.18
C ARG A 11 2.45 7.23 -5.63
N ASN A 12 3.40 7.39 -6.56
CA ASN A 12 3.10 7.64 -7.98
C ASN A 12 2.28 6.50 -8.64
N VAL A 13 2.27 5.32 -8.05
CA VAL A 13 1.53 4.15 -8.55
C VAL A 13 0.54 3.60 -7.52
N ALA A 14 0.03 4.46 -6.64
CA ALA A 14 -0.91 4.07 -5.59
C ALA A 14 -2.14 4.99 -5.60
N PHE A 15 -3.32 4.43 -5.77
CA PHE A 15 -4.57 5.20 -5.72
C PHE A 15 -4.85 5.84 -4.36
N SER A 16 -4.16 5.43 -3.30
CA SER A 16 -4.24 6.07 -1.99
C SER A 16 -3.87 7.55 -2.01
N GLU A 17 -3.10 8.02 -3.01
CA GLU A 17 -2.83 9.46 -3.19
C GLU A 17 -4.10 10.26 -3.46
N ALA A 18 -5.18 9.64 -3.96
CA ALA A 18 -6.47 10.30 -4.10
C ALA A 18 -7.04 10.81 -2.78
N VAL A 19 -6.64 10.24 -1.61
CA VAL A 19 -7.03 10.75 -0.29
C VAL A 19 -6.57 12.20 -0.09
N TYR A 20 -5.40 12.54 -0.61
CA TYR A 20 -4.80 13.87 -0.46
C TYR A 20 -5.14 14.82 -1.60
N GLU A 21 -5.22 14.29 -2.83
CA GLU A 21 -5.34 15.09 -4.06
C GLU A 21 -6.79 15.12 -4.60
N GLY A 22 -7.73 14.40 -3.97
CA GLY A 22 -9.12 14.24 -4.44
C GLY A 22 -9.27 13.26 -5.61
N LYS A 23 -8.23 13.09 -6.42
CA LYS A 23 -8.12 12.09 -7.50
C LYS A 23 -6.67 11.74 -7.77
N TRP A 24 -6.44 10.53 -8.27
CA TRP A 24 -5.09 10.12 -8.67
C TRP A 24 -5.15 9.18 -9.87
N GLN A 25 -4.23 9.40 -10.82
CA GLN A 25 -4.14 8.58 -12.02
C GLN A 25 -2.94 7.63 -11.92
N VAL A 26 -3.18 6.36 -12.23
CA VAL A 26 -2.14 5.34 -12.39
C VAL A 26 -2.36 4.71 -13.76
N GLU A 27 -1.37 4.83 -14.63
CA GLU A 27 -1.47 4.43 -16.04
C GLU A 27 -2.67 5.12 -16.73
N ASP A 28 -3.61 4.37 -17.25
CA ASP A 28 -4.82 4.83 -17.95
C ASP A 28 -6.05 4.95 -17.02
N MET A 29 -5.91 4.59 -15.75
CA MET A 29 -7.02 4.55 -14.80
C MET A 29 -6.93 5.72 -13.81
N THR A 30 -8.02 6.48 -13.67
CA THR A 30 -8.14 7.55 -12.66
C THR A 30 -9.08 7.13 -11.55
N CYS A 31 -8.57 7.12 -10.32
CA CYS A 31 -9.35 6.91 -9.10
C CYS A 31 -9.77 8.25 -8.50
N TYR A 32 -11.01 8.36 -8.06
CA TYR A 32 -11.55 9.57 -7.45
C TYR A 32 -11.90 9.33 -5.97
N LEU A 33 -11.58 10.29 -5.12
CA LEU A 33 -12.06 10.30 -3.73
C LEU A 33 -13.56 10.59 -3.73
N ALA A 34 -14.33 9.74 -3.06
CA ALA A 34 -15.76 9.93 -2.83
C ALA A 34 -16.01 10.22 -1.36
N ASN A 35 -16.80 11.26 -1.08
CA ASN A 35 -17.14 11.69 0.26
C ASN A 35 -18.26 10.86 0.89
N ASP A 36 -19.10 10.26 0.06
CA ASP A 36 -20.21 9.43 0.48
C ASP A 36 -20.51 8.29 -0.52
N MET A 37 -21.42 7.43 -0.11
CA MET A 37 -21.84 6.27 -0.93
C MET A 37 -22.53 6.68 -2.23
N LYS A 38 -23.24 7.80 -2.25
CA LYS A 38 -23.94 8.28 -3.46
C LYS A 38 -22.91 8.72 -4.50
N GLU A 39 -21.94 9.51 -4.09
CA GLU A 39 -20.84 9.94 -4.94
C GLU A 39 -20.00 8.75 -5.43
N ALA A 40 -19.66 7.81 -4.54
CA ALA A 40 -18.96 6.60 -4.93
C ALA A 40 -19.68 5.82 -6.03
N LYS A 41 -21.01 5.65 -5.90
CA LYS A 41 -21.82 4.98 -6.93
C LYS A 41 -21.84 5.75 -8.24
N GLN A 42 -21.91 7.07 -8.21
CA GLN A 42 -21.85 7.90 -9.41
C GLN A 42 -20.50 7.75 -10.15
N ILE A 43 -19.40 7.83 -9.40
CA ILE A 43 -18.05 7.61 -9.95
C ILE A 43 -17.96 6.22 -10.61
N MET A 44 -18.37 5.17 -9.90
CA MET A 44 -18.32 3.81 -10.43
C MET A 44 -19.18 3.60 -11.70
N GLN A 45 -20.29 4.35 -11.84
CA GLN A 45 -21.11 4.30 -13.08
C GLN A 45 -20.38 4.85 -14.29
N THR A 46 -19.35 5.69 -14.12
CA THR A 46 -18.48 6.17 -15.22
C THR A 46 -17.43 5.14 -15.63
N GLY A 47 -17.32 4.01 -14.94
CA GLY A 47 -16.27 3.01 -15.14
C GLY A 47 -14.97 3.31 -14.35
N SER A 48 -14.94 4.39 -13.57
CA SER A 48 -13.78 4.77 -12.77
C SER A 48 -13.86 4.16 -11.36
N PRO A 49 -12.73 3.78 -10.74
CA PRO A 49 -12.70 3.39 -9.34
C PRO A 49 -13.00 4.59 -8.43
N ALA A 50 -13.81 4.35 -7.40
CA ALA A 50 -14.06 5.29 -6.31
C ALA A 50 -13.28 4.85 -5.07
N LEU A 51 -12.56 5.77 -4.43
CA LEU A 51 -11.91 5.58 -3.17
C LEU A 51 -12.74 6.25 -2.06
N MET A 52 -12.93 5.56 -0.96
CA MET A 52 -13.59 6.11 0.24
C MET A 52 -12.69 5.94 1.45
N ILE A 53 -12.65 6.94 2.31
CA ILE A 53 -11.97 6.85 3.62
C ILE A 53 -12.92 6.07 4.56
N ASP A 54 -12.53 4.84 4.85
CA ASP A 54 -13.29 3.92 5.70
C ASP A 54 -12.33 2.91 6.37
N PRO A 55 -11.62 3.35 7.41
CA PRO A 55 -10.59 2.54 8.06
C PRO A 55 -11.14 1.29 8.77
N LYS A 56 -12.43 1.22 8.99
CA LYS A 56 -13.10 0.08 9.65
C LYS A 56 -13.80 -0.86 8.67
N GLY A 57 -13.93 -0.49 7.40
CA GLY A 57 -14.63 -1.28 6.40
C GLY A 57 -16.17 -1.29 6.57
N GLU A 58 -16.75 -0.30 7.26
CA GLU A 58 -18.20 -0.22 7.52
C GLU A 58 -19.03 -0.10 6.23
N MET A 59 -18.40 0.38 5.15
CA MET A 59 -19.06 0.47 3.85
C MET A 59 -19.30 -0.88 3.19
N ILE A 60 -18.57 -1.94 3.58
CA ILE A 60 -18.76 -3.29 3.03
C ILE A 60 -20.20 -3.77 3.30
N GLU A 61 -20.66 -3.64 4.54
CA GLU A 61 -22.03 -4.03 4.92
C GLU A 61 -23.10 -3.20 4.18
N LYS A 62 -22.85 -1.90 3.98
CA LYS A 62 -23.79 -0.99 3.30
C LYS A 62 -23.81 -1.20 1.78
N LEU A 63 -22.67 -1.50 1.19
CA LEU A 63 -22.51 -1.75 -0.25
C LEU A 63 -23.04 -3.13 -0.66
N LYS A 64 -22.86 -4.13 0.20
CA LYS A 64 -23.11 -5.55 -0.10
C LYS A 64 -22.45 -5.95 -1.43
N PRO A 65 -21.13 -5.84 -1.53
CA PRO A 65 -20.42 -6.10 -2.79
C PRO A 65 -20.50 -7.58 -3.17
N ILE A 66 -20.36 -7.88 -4.45
CA ILE A 66 -20.26 -9.25 -4.96
C ILE A 66 -18.99 -9.92 -4.46
N ALA A 67 -17.91 -9.15 -4.31
CA ALA A 67 -16.64 -9.63 -3.83
C ALA A 67 -15.93 -8.58 -2.94
N VAL A 68 -15.18 -9.06 -1.94
CA VAL A 68 -14.24 -8.28 -1.14
C VAL A 68 -12.84 -8.78 -1.43
N VAL A 69 -11.93 -7.85 -1.73
CA VAL A 69 -10.51 -8.14 -1.92
C VAL A 69 -9.71 -7.40 -0.84
N ASP A 70 -9.11 -8.17 0.08
CA ASP A 70 -8.14 -7.62 1.03
C ASP A 70 -6.76 -7.54 0.37
N ALA A 71 -6.36 -6.33 0.00
CA ALA A 71 -5.07 -5.99 -0.57
C ALA A 71 -4.25 -5.06 0.33
N ILE A 72 -4.56 -5.01 1.63
CA ILE A 72 -3.85 -4.16 2.62
C ILE A 72 -2.38 -4.56 2.74
N LEU A 73 -2.07 -5.85 2.51
CA LEU A 73 -0.72 -6.42 2.61
C LEU A 73 -0.06 -6.24 4.00
N ALA A 74 -0.87 -6.23 5.06
CA ALA A 74 -0.42 -6.06 6.44
C ALA A 74 0.40 -7.26 6.98
N LYS A 75 0.49 -8.35 6.22
CA LYS A 75 1.14 -9.63 6.61
C LYS A 75 0.44 -10.34 7.77
N LYS A 76 -0.72 -9.89 8.14
CA LYS A 76 -1.64 -10.47 9.12
C LYS A 76 -3.07 -10.08 8.74
N ASN A 77 -4.04 -10.91 9.13
CA ASN A 77 -5.44 -10.57 9.01
C ASN A 77 -5.80 -9.45 10.03
N LEU A 78 -6.37 -8.36 9.54
CA LEU A 78 -6.81 -7.21 10.34
C LEU A 78 -8.32 -7.23 10.63
N GLY A 79 -9.01 -8.31 10.30
CA GLY A 79 -10.45 -8.48 10.57
C GLY A 79 -11.28 -8.89 9.35
N THR A 80 -10.65 -9.20 8.22
CA THR A 80 -11.35 -9.71 7.03
C THR A 80 -11.85 -11.14 7.27
N THR A 81 -13.13 -11.36 7.00
CA THR A 81 -13.80 -12.66 7.19
C THR A 81 -14.58 -13.07 5.95
N ARG A 82 -14.87 -14.38 5.82
CA ARG A 82 -15.56 -14.96 4.66
C ARG A 82 -16.98 -14.48 4.44
N ASP A 83 -17.65 -14.01 5.49
CA ASP A 83 -19.03 -13.54 5.46
C ASP A 83 -19.19 -12.09 5.00
N MET A 84 -18.10 -11.37 4.77
CA MET A 84 -18.13 -9.99 4.28
C MET A 84 -18.70 -9.86 2.86
N ALA A 85 -18.59 -10.90 2.04
CA ALA A 85 -19.16 -10.93 0.69
C ALA A 85 -19.36 -12.38 0.21
N PRO A 86 -20.13 -12.60 -0.89
CA PRO A 86 -20.23 -13.92 -1.55
C PRO A 86 -18.90 -14.49 -2.01
N ILE A 87 -17.90 -13.63 -2.29
CA ILE A 87 -16.53 -14.01 -2.67
C ILE A 87 -15.57 -13.15 -1.86
N THR A 88 -14.66 -13.80 -1.13
CA THR A 88 -13.62 -13.11 -0.37
C THR A 88 -12.24 -13.57 -0.83
N ILE A 89 -11.37 -12.59 -1.14
CA ILE A 89 -10.01 -12.82 -1.66
C ILE A 89 -9.03 -12.03 -0.81
N ALA A 90 -7.94 -12.65 -0.40
CA ALA A 90 -6.86 -11.96 0.29
C ALA A 90 -5.53 -12.11 -0.45
N LEU A 91 -4.72 -11.04 -0.44
CA LEU A 91 -3.40 -11.02 -1.07
C LEU A 91 -2.29 -11.22 -0.05
N GLY A 92 -1.49 -12.27 -0.25
CA GLY A 92 -0.29 -12.55 0.53
C GLY A 92 -0.54 -13.24 1.88
N PRO A 93 0.48 -13.24 2.75
CA PRO A 93 0.43 -13.96 4.03
C PRO A 93 -0.46 -13.27 5.07
N GLY A 94 -0.92 -14.02 6.03
CA GLY A 94 -1.79 -13.58 7.12
C GLY A 94 -3.19 -14.18 7.05
N PHE A 95 -3.51 -14.90 5.98
CA PHE A 95 -4.81 -15.52 5.74
C PHE A 95 -4.69 -17.00 5.43
N THR A 96 -5.74 -17.73 5.76
CA THR A 96 -5.91 -19.13 5.38
C THR A 96 -7.13 -19.25 4.48
N ALA A 97 -6.93 -19.71 3.24
CA ALA A 97 -8.02 -19.95 2.31
C ALA A 97 -8.90 -21.11 2.82
N GLY A 98 -10.22 -20.96 2.65
CA GLY A 98 -11.21 -21.89 3.18
C GLY A 98 -11.59 -21.64 4.65
N LYS A 99 -10.82 -20.82 5.38
CA LYS A 99 -11.09 -20.47 6.78
C LYS A 99 -11.39 -18.98 6.93
N ASP A 100 -10.41 -18.12 6.65
CA ASP A 100 -10.53 -16.67 6.83
C ASP A 100 -11.16 -15.99 5.62
N VAL A 101 -10.83 -16.47 4.43
CA VAL A 101 -11.32 -16.03 3.11
C VAL A 101 -11.54 -17.21 2.19
N ASP A 102 -12.24 -17.04 1.08
CA ASP A 102 -12.42 -18.11 0.10
C ASP A 102 -11.15 -18.42 -0.68
N VAL A 103 -10.37 -17.37 -0.99
CA VAL A 103 -9.19 -17.48 -1.84
C VAL A 103 -8.04 -16.64 -1.28
N VAL A 104 -6.83 -17.21 -1.30
CA VAL A 104 -5.58 -16.48 -1.03
C VAL A 104 -4.74 -16.47 -2.31
N VAL A 105 -4.17 -15.30 -2.64
CA VAL A 105 -3.25 -15.13 -3.77
C VAL A 105 -1.84 -14.93 -3.26
N GLU A 106 -0.89 -15.73 -3.75
CA GLU A 106 0.53 -15.63 -3.38
C GLU A 106 1.15 -14.32 -3.90
N THR A 107 1.81 -13.59 -3.03
CA THR A 107 2.49 -12.31 -3.36
C THR A 107 4.01 -12.38 -3.25
N MET A 108 4.56 -13.48 -2.76
CA MET A 108 6.00 -13.64 -2.69
C MET A 108 6.60 -13.77 -4.10
N ARG A 109 7.64 -13.01 -4.37
CA ARG A 109 8.39 -13.10 -5.64
C ARG A 109 8.97 -14.48 -5.84
N GLY A 110 8.86 -15.00 -7.04
CA GLY A 110 9.36 -16.29 -7.44
C GLY A 110 8.33 -17.10 -8.21
N HIS A 111 8.55 -18.39 -8.33
CA HIS A 111 7.76 -19.31 -9.15
C HIS A 111 6.26 -19.37 -8.77
N ARG A 112 5.92 -19.03 -7.53
CA ARG A 112 4.54 -19.10 -7.03
C ARG A 112 3.80 -17.75 -7.06
N LEU A 113 4.43 -16.66 -7.47
CA LEU A 113 3.78 -15.35 -7.53
C LEU A 113 2.50 -15.40 -8.37
N GLY A 114 1.40 -14.90 -7.79
CA GLY A 114 0.09 -14.88 -8.41
C GLY A 114 -0.66 -16.22 -8.33
N ARG A 115 -0.11 -17.26 -7.67
CA ARG A 115 -0.81 -18.52 -7.50
C ARG A 115 -2.07 -18.33 -6.67
N ILE A 116 -3.19 -18.79 -7.20
CA ILE A 116 -4.49 -18.80 -6.53
C ILE A 116 -4.61 -20.08 -5.69
N MET A 117 -4.90 -19.91 -4.40
CA MET A 117 -5.07 -20.99 -3.45
C MET A 117 -6.50 -20.98 -2.88
N LYS A 118 -7.16 -22.12 -2.93
CA LYS A 118 -8.49 -22.34 -2.34
C LYS A 118 -8.40 -23.02 -0.97
N GLU A 119 -7.22 -23.49 -0.61
CA GLU A 119 -6.88 -24.13 0.67
C GLU A 119 -5.48 -23.71 1.09
N GLY A 120 -5.24 -23.61 2.41
CA GLY A 120 -3.95 -23.24 2.98
C GLY A 120 -3.64 -21.76 2.92
N SER A 121 -2.37 -21.40 3.08
CA SER A 121 -1.90 -20.03 3.23
C SER A 121 -0.76 -19.70 2.26
N ALA A 122 -0.59 -18.41 1.96
CA ALA A 122 0.58 -17.92 1.25
C ALA A 122 1.86 -18.11 2.07
N ILE A 123 3.01 -18.07 1.40
CA ILE A 123 4.33 -18.22 2.03
C ILE A 123 4.48 -17.12 3.11
N PRO A 124 4.88 -17.46 4.34
CA PRO A 124 5.05 -16.49 5.41
C PRO A 124 6.01 -15.35 5.04
N ASN A 125 5.74 -14.16 5.55
CA ASN A 125 6.64 -13.03 5.39
C ASN A 125 7.98 -13.29 6.09
N THR A 126 9.08 -13.14 5.36
CA THR A 126 10.43 -13.33 5.91
C THR A 126 10.97 -12.09 6.61
N GLY A 127 10.33 -10.92 6.42
CA GLY A 127 10.85 -9.62 6.87
C GLY A 127 12.11 -9.15 6.11
N ILE A 128 12.60 -9.95 5.17
CA ILE A 128 13.81 -9.64 4.40
C ILE A 128 13.41 -9.10 3.02
N PRO A 129 13.83 -7.86 2.65
CA PRO A 129 13.59 -7.34 1.33
C PRO A 129 14.22 -8.22 0.25
N GLY A 130 13.47 -8.48 -0.83
CA GLY A 130 13.99 -9.26 -1.95
C GLY A 130 15.26 -8.66 -2.53
N VAL A 131 16.23 -9.50 -2.88
CA VAL A 131 17.50 -9.06 -3.49
C VAL A 131 17.26 -8.63 -4.94
N ILE A 132 17.75 -7.45 -5.32
CA ILE A 132 17.77 -6.93 -6.70
C ILE A 132 19.19 -6.49 -7.02
N LYS A 133 19.80 -7.06 -8.05
CA LYS A 133 21.19 -6.78 -8.46
C LYS A 133 22.21 -6.88 -7.31
N GLY A 134 22.02 -7.86 -6.41
CA GLY A 134 22.89 -8.07 -5.26
C GLY A 134 22.57 -7.24 -4.02
N PHE A 135 21.65 -6.28 -4.09
CA PHE A 135 21.24 -5.42 -2.97
C PHE A 135 19.92 -5.88 -2.36
N GLY A 136 19.86 -5.98 -1.05
CA GLY A 136 18.71 -6.40 -0.27
C GLY A 136 18.23 -5.31 0.69
N LYS A 137 18.72 -5.34 1.92
CA LYS A 137 18.37 -4.40 2.98
C LYS A 137 18.77 -2.96 2.66
N GLU A 138 19.87 -2.79 1.96
CA GLU A 138 20.43 -1.49 1.57
C GLU A 138 19.48 -0.64 0.73
N ARG A 139 18.53 -1.29 0.04
CA ARG A 139 17.54 -0.61 -0.80
C ARG A 139 16.38 0.00 0.00
N VAL A 140 16.29 -0.29 1.29
CA VAL A 140 15.24 0.22 2.16
C VAL A 140 15.89 1.11 3.21
N ILE A 141 15.62 2.40 3.11
CA ILE A 141 16.09 3.39 4.07
C ILE A 141 15.02 3.54 5.13
N HIS A 142 15.39 3.30 6.37
CA HIS A 142 14.52 3.47 7.52
C HIS A 142 14.74 4.86 8.13
N SER A 143 13.70 5.42 8.75
CA SER A 143 13.82 6.66 9.51
C SER A 143 14.83 6.47 10.65
N PRO A 144 15.84 7.34 10.78
CA PRO A 144 16.78 7.30 11.90
C PRO A 144 16.19 7.85 13.20
N ALA A 145 15.07 8.57 13.16
CA ALA A 145 14.43 9.18 14.32
C ALA A 145 12.91 9.33 14.14
N GLU A 146 12.22 9.61 15.24
CA GLU A 146 10.86 10.13 15.24
C GLU A 146 10.85 11.61 14.86
N GLY A 147 9.83 12.06 14.13
CA GLY A 147 9.67 13.46 13.77
C GLY A 147 8.87 13.67 12.48
N ILE A 148 8.89 14.88 12.00
CA ILE A 148 8.25 15.28 10.74
C ILE A 148 9.26 15.15 9.60
N LEU A 149 8.95 14.33 8.62
CA LEU A 149 9.76 14.17 7.42
C LEU A 149 9.56 15.37 6.49
N ARG A 150 10.67 15.88 5.96
CA ARG A 150 10.70 16.91 4.92
C ARG A 150 11.48 16.39 3.74
N ASN A 151 10.81 16.08 2.65
CA ASN A 151 11.42 15.55 1.45
C ASN A 151 12.21 16.63 0.70
N ILE A 152 13.43 16.29 0.25
CA ILE A 152 14.28 17.13 -0.59
C ILE A 152 14.29 16.58 -2.02
N CYS A 153 14.33 15.26 -2.15
CA CYS A 153 14.26 14.57 -3.42
C CYS A 153 12.83 14.12 -3.74
N HIS A 154 12.60 13.76 -5.00
CA HIS A 154 11.31 13.28 -5.49
C HIS A 154 11.41 11.83 -5.95
N ILE A 155 10.25 11.15 -5.97
CA ILE A 155 10.17 9.83 -6.61
C ILE A 155 10.55 10.02 -8.09
N THR A 156 11.41 9.15 -8.61
CA THR A 156 12.04 9.15 -9.92
C THR A 156 13.38 9.88 -10.02
N ASP A 157 13.84 10.57 -8.98
CA ASP A 157 15.16 11.17 -8.99
C ASP A 157 16.26 10.09 -9.02
N MET A 158 17.30 10.34 -9.81
CA MET A 158 18.56 9.60 -9.74
C MET A 158 19.39 10.19 -8.61
N VAL A 159 19.75 9.35 -7.64
CA VAL A 159 20.50 9.78 -6.44
C VAL A 159 21.83 9.06 -6.33
N THR A 160 22.79 9.70 -5.67
CA THR A 160 24.10 9.12 -5.36
C THR A 160 24.21 8.78 -3.88
N LYS A 161 25.01 7.77 -3.54
CA LYS A 161 25.26 7.38 -2.15
C LYS A 161 25.72 8.58 -1.31
N GLY A 162 25.07 8.78 -0.17
CA GLY A 162 25.34 9.90 0.73
C GLY A 162 24.58 11.19 0.40
N GLN A 163 23.91 11.29 -0.76
CA GLN A 163 23.04 12.43 -1.07
C GLN A 163 21.88 12.50 -0.09
N ILE A 164 21.59 13.69 0.44
CA ILE A 164 20.46 13.88 1.38
C ILE A 164 19.16 13.82 0.61
N LEU A 165 18.31 12.85 0.95
CA LEU A 165 17.01 12.60 0.33
C LEU A 165 15.89 13.37 1.03
N ALA A 166 16.00 13.49 2.34
CA ALA A 166 15.01 14.13 3.19
C ALA A 166 15.68 14.59 4.50
N LYS A 167 14.95 15.39 5.27
CA LYS A 167 15.31 15.77 6.64
C LYS A 167 14.19 15.37 7.59
N ILE A 168 14.52 15.07 8.84
CA ILE A 168 13.56 14.81 9.90
C ILE A 168 13.71 15.91 10.94
N GLU A 169 12.63 16.61 11.20
CA GLU A 169 12.50 17.55 12.29
C GLU A 169 11.96 16.81 13.52
N THR A 170 12.80 16.61 14.51
CA THR A 170 12.44 15.89 15.72
C THR A 170 11.58 16.76 16.66
N PRO A 171 10.86 16.18 17.65
CA PRO A 171 10.01 16.93 18.58
C PRO A 171 10.75 17.97 19.41
N ASP A 172 12.05 17.80 19.62
CA ASP A 172 12.97 18.70 20.33
C ASP A 172 13.65 19.73 19.42
N GLY A 173 13.30 19.74 18.12
CA GLY A 173 13.77 20.75 17.15
C GLY A 173 15.11 20.42 16.49
N GLU A 174 15.66 19.23 16.70
CA GLU A 174 16.85 18.78 15.98
C GLU A 174 16.49 18.43 14.54
N ILE A 175 17.41 18.71 13.61
CA ILE A 175 17.29 18.35 12.18
C ILE A 175 18.23 17.20 11.88
N ILE A 176 17.66 16.06 11.49
CA ILE A 176 18.40 14.85 11.15
C ILE A 176 18.33 14.60 9.65
N ASP A 177 19.49 14.48 9.01
CA ASP A 177 19.58 14.17 7.57
C ASP A 177 19.30 12.68 7.31
N VAL A 178 18.60 12.41 6.21
CA VAL A 178 18.33 11.06 5.70
C VAL A 178 19.11 10.86 4.40
N PRO A 179 20.30 10.28 4.45
CA PRO A 179 21.12 10.09 3.26
C PRO A 179 20.72 8.85 2.46
N ALA A 180 21.00 8.88 1.16
CA ALA A 180 20.92 7.70 0.29
C ALA A 180 21.96 6.65 0.71
N SER A 181 21.55 5.42 0.87
CA SER A 181 22.42 4.28 1.21
C SER A 181 23.27 3.80 0.03
N MET A 182 22.87 4.13 -1.21
CA MET A 182 23.49 3.66 -2.45
C MET A 182 23.10 4.55 -3.63
N ASP A 183 23.81 4.42 -4.73
CA ASP A 183 23.43 5.04 -6.01
C ASP A 183 22.19 4.34 -6.59
N GLY A 184 21.29 5.10 -7.20
CA GLY A 184 20.14 4.51 -7.84
C GLY A 184 18.98 5.44 -8.10
N LEU A 185 17.88 4.85 -8.57
CA LEU A 185 16.61 5.55 -8.76
C LEU A 185 15.78 5.52 -7.47
N LEU A 186 15.40 6.68 -6.99
CA LEU A 186 14.48 6.80 -5.84
C LEU A 186 13.06 6.39 -6.27
N ARG A 187 12.65 5.20 -5.85
CA ARG A 187 11.39 4.58 -6.29
C ARG A 187 10.23 4.75 -5.32
N GLY A 188 10.51 5.20 -4.16
CA GLY A 188 9.49 5.35 -3.12
C GLY A 188 9.94 6.32 -2.05
N LEU A 189 9.00 7.11 -1.56
CA LEU A 189 9.21 8.15 -0.58
C LEU A 189 7.89 8.38 0.17
N ILE A 190 7.93 8.35 1.49
CA ILE A 190 6.75 8.67 2.31
C ILE A 190 6.38 10.14 2.09
N ARG A 191 5.09 10.45 2.15
CA ARG A 191 4.60 11.83 2.09
C ARG A 191 5.04 12.61 3.34
N ASP A 192 5.44 13.86 3.18
CA ASP A 192 5.75 14.83 4.21
C ASP A 192 4.50 15.54 4.76
#